data_17f423349e0a25202f765bef4e00178f
#
_entry.id   17f423349e0a25202f765bef4e00178f
#
_cell.length_a   1.000
_cell.length_b   1.000
_cell.length_c   1.000
_cell.angle_alpha   90.00
_cell.angle_beta   90.00
_cell.angle_gamma   90.00
#
_symmetry.space_group_name_H-M   'P 1'
#
loop_
_entity.id
_entity.type
_entity.pdbx_description
1 polymer ?
#
loop_
_entity_poly.entity_id
_entity_poly.type
_entity_poly.pdbx_seq_one_letter_code
_entity_poly.pdbx_strand_id
1 'polypeptide(L)'
;MLKTSFLISNKDVVIKLLSKRGFDAKNLVNEIIVLDKKRKSIQVQYEGILAEINSISKTIGELFQSGNASEAKPLKDKSSDLKKSSKDLAAGLEDCQKRIDSYLLQIPNIPHKDVPAGIDEKDNKIIYESNISLNKNLTEPHWDLAKKYDLIDFELGTKITGSGFPVYKGKGAKLQRALISFFLDSNIDFGYHEVQVPYLVNESSAFGTGQLPDKEGQMYEVTSENLYLIPTAEVPITNIFRDVIIDASNLPVMRTGYTPCFRREAGSYGSDVRGLNRLHQFDKVEIVKIEHPKESYKSLQKMKDHIEGIIKKLDLPYRIVTLCGGDLGFTSALTYDFEIFSPAQEKWLEVSSVSNFETFQSNRLKIRYRDNQGNIDLVHTLNGSALALPRVLAAILENNQSDDGIKVPKVLQKYTGFSIIK
;
A
#
# COMPACT_ATOMS: atom_id res chain seq x y z
N MET A 1 -7.03 2.53 7.40
CA MET A 1 -8.15 3.39 7.84
C MET A 1 -7.90 3.85 9.27
N LEU A 2 -8.13 5.12 9.56
CA LEU A 2 -7.92 5.66 10.90
C LEU A 2 -8.93 5.09 11.92
N LYS A 3 -8.51 4.95 13.19
CA LYS A 3 -9.44 4.57 14.26
C LYS A 3 -10.36 5.74 14.60
N THR A 4 -11.68 5.53 14.69
CA THR A 4 -12.67 6.56 15.09
C THR A 4 -12.31 7.20 16.43
N SER A 5 -11.93 6.39 17.43
CA SER A 5 -11.52 6.87 18.75
C SER A 5 -10.34 7.82 18.70
N PHE A 6 -9.33 7.52 17.84
CA PHE A 6 -8.16 8.37 17.65
C PHE A 6 -8.55 9.74 17.04
N LEU A 7 -9.40 9.73 16.00
CA LEU A 7 -9.90 10.96 15.36
C LEU A 7 -10.63 11.86 16.37
N ILE A 8 -11.47 11.27 17.22
CA ILE A 8 -12.25 12.02 18.21
C ILE A 8 -11.35 12.63 19.28
N SER A 9 -10.40 11.84 19.79
CA SER A 9 -9.50 12.28 20.86
C SER A 9 -8.46 13.32 20.40
N ASN A 10 -8.13 13.34 19.09
CA ASN A 10 -7.07 14.19 18.55
C ASN A 10 -7.56 15.11 17.41
N LYS A 11 -8.83 15.50 17.44
CA LYS A 11 -9.51 16.23 16.37
C LYS A 11 -8.67 17.36 15.75
N ASP A 12 -8.24 18.31 16.56
CA ASP A 12 -7.57 19.53 16.08
C ASP A 12 -6.18 19.23 15.49
N VAL A 13 -5.47 18.28 16.10
CA VAL A 13 -4.16 17.80 15.60
C VAL A 13 -4.33 17.10 14.26
N VAL A 14 -5.34 16.25 14.13
CA VAL A 14 -5.65 15.50 12.89
C VAL A 14 -5.98 16.48 11.75
N ILE A 15 -6.87 17.46 12.00
CA ILE A 15 -7.25 18.45 10.98
C ILE A 15 -6.01 19.26 10.56
N LYS A 16 -5.17 19.69 11.51
CA LYS A 16 -3.94 20.43 11.23
C LYS A 16 -2.94 19.62 10.42
N LEU A 17 -2.75 18.33 10.74
CA LEU A 17 -1.79 17.49 10.01
C LEU A 17 -2.29 17.15 8.60
N LEU A 18 -3.60 16.88 8.44
CA LEU A 18 -4.20 16.60 7.14
C LEU A 18 -4.19 17.85 6.22
N SER A 19 -4.18 19.06 6.74
CA SER A 19 -4.01 20.26 5.91
C SER A 19 -2.65 20.33 5.20
N LYS A 20 -1.59 19.67 5.72
CA LYS A 20 -0.31 19.51 5.00
C LYS A 20 -0.47 18.74 3.66
N ARG A 21 -1.51 17.92 3.54
CA ARG A 21 -1.85 17.17 2.32
C ARG A 21 -2.78 17.95 1.38
N GLY A 22 -3.09 19.21 1.69
CA GLY A 22 -4.12 19.96 1.00
C GLY A 22 -5.55 19.42 1.27
N PHE A 23 -5.72 18.56 2.28
CA PHE A 23 -7.00 17.91 2.57
C PHE A 23 -7.75 18.62 3.71
N ASP A 24 -8.93 19.20 3.39
CA ASP A 24 -9.84 19.75 4.40
C ASP A 24 -10.65 18.63 5.07
N ALA A 25 -10.17 18.19 6.23
CA ALA A 25 -10.82 17.15 7.01
C ALA A 25 -11.91 17.66 7.96
N LYS A 26 -12.09 18.99 8.12
CA LYS A 26 -12.90 19.58 9.20
C LYS A 26 -14.34 19.07 9.21
N ASN A 27 -14.99 19.10 8.07
CA ASN A 27 -16.39 18.70 7.97
C ASN A 27 -16.56 17.19 8.19
N LEU A 28 -15.71 16.35 7.54
CA LEU A 28 -15.76 14.90 7.69
C LEU A 28 -15.53 14.44 9.13
N VAL A 29 -14.53 15.03 9.81
CA VAL A 29 -14.22 14.70 11.21
C VAL A 29 -15.37 15.11 12.13
N ASN A 30 -16.00 16.28 11.90
CA ASN A 30 -17.19 16.69 12.67
C ASN A 30 -18.37 15.75 12.50
N GLU A 31 -18.67 15.32 11.26
CA GLU A 31 -19.75 14.37 10.96
C GLU A 31 -19.49 13.01 11.65
N ILE A 32 -18.26 12.51 11.62
CA ILE A 32 -17.88 11.28 12.31
C ILE A 32 -18.12 11.41 13.83
N ILE A 33 -17.76 12.55 14.43
CA ILE A 33 -17.99 12.80 15.86
C ILE A 33 -19.48 12.80 16.21
N VAL A 34 -20.30 13.45 15.39
CA VAL A 34 -21.75 13.49 15.59
C VAL A 34 -22.36 12.08 15.49
N LEU A 35 -21.98 11.35 14.45
CA LEU A 35 -22.46 9.98 14.24
C LEU A 35 -21.99 9.01 15.33
N ASP A 36 -20.76 9.11 15.81
CA ASP A 36 -20.28 8.26 16.91
C ASP A 36 -21.01 8.54 18.23
N LYS A 37 -21.31 9.81 18.53
CA LYS A 37 -22.16 10.18 19.67
C LYS A 37 -23.56 9.56 19.56
N LYS A 38 -24.18 9.66 18.38
CA LYS A 38 -25.49 9.05 18.10
C LYS A 38 -25.42 7.53 18.24
N ARG A 39 -24.42 6.88 17.63
CA ARG A 39 -24.18 5.44 17.73
C ARG A 39 -24.08 4.98 19.18
N LYS A 40 -23.27 5.68 20.01
CA LYS A 40 -23.13 5.37 21.44
C LYS A 40 -24.44 5.50 22.21
N SER A 41 -25.24 6.53 21.92
CA SER A 41 -26.56 6.70 22.54
C SER A 41 -27.50 5.55 22.18
N ILE A 42 -27.56 5.18 20.88
CA ILE A 42 -28.38 4.05 20.43
C ILE A 42 -27.87 2.74 21.05
N GLN A 43 -26.55 2.54 21.15
CA GLN A 43 -25.96 1.35 21.74
C GLN A 43 -26.42 1.14 23.20
N VAL A 44 -26.38 2.21 24.02
CA VAL A 44 -26.87 2.15 25.42
C VAL A 44 -28.34 1.78 25.49
N GLN A 45 -29.20 2.38 24.64
CA GLN A 45 -30.61 2.06 24.59
C GLN A 45 -30.85 0.60 24.15
N TYR A 46 -30.14 0.14 23.13
CA TYR A 46 -30.23 -1.23 22.62
C TYR A 46 -29.82 -2.26 23.68
N GLU A 47 -28.71 -2.05 24.37
CA GLU A 47 -28.25 -2.93 25.46
C GLU A 47 -29.22 -2.93 26.64
N GLY A 48 -29.83 -1.77 26.98
CA GLY A 48 -30.86 -1.67 28.02
C GLY A 48 -32.11 -2.48 27.65
N ILE A 49 -32.59 -2.38 26.42
CA ILE A 49 -33.74 -3.18 25.95
C ILE A 49 -33.43 -4.67 25.94
N LEU A 50 -32.22 -5.08 25.51
CA LEU A 50 -31.85 -6.50 25.54
C LEU A 50 -31.80 -7.05 26.98
N ALA A 51 -31.27 -6.27 27.93
CA ALA A 51 -31.26 -6.64 29.35
C ALA A 51 -32.70 -6.80 29.90
N GLU A 52 -33.64 -5.90 29.52
CA GLU A 52 -35.05 -5.98 29.93
C GLU A 52 -35.73 -7.20 29.30
N ILE A 53 -35.51 -7.49 28.01
CA ILE A 53 -36.04 -8.70 27.35
C ILE A 53 -35.59 -9.97 28.09
N ASN A 54 -34.28 -10.03 28.45
CA ASN A 54 -33.74 -11.19 29.17
C ASN A 54 -34.39 -11.34 30.57
N SER A 55 -34.58 -10.24 31.30
CA SER A 55 -35.26 -10.24 32.60
C SER A 55 -36.69 -10.72 32.49
N ILE A 56 -37.47 -10.16 31.55
CA ILE A 56 -38.88 -10.56 31.30
C ILE A 56 -38.94 -12.04 30.90
N SER A 57 -38.02 -12.51 30.05
CA SER A 57 -37.99 -13.91 29.61
C SER A 57 -37.77 -14.87 30.79
N LYS A 58 -36.92 -14.50 31.75
CA LYS A 58 -36.71 -15.26 32.98
C LYS A 58 -37.99 -15.30 33.84
N THR A 59 -38.63 -14.14 34.08
CA THR A 59 -39.86 -14.04 34.85
C THR A 59 -41.00 -14.84 34.22
N ILE A 60 -41.14 -14.80 32.90
CA ILE A 60 -42.11 -15.63 32.14
C ILE A 60 -41.85 -17.13 32.43
N GLY A 61 -40.59 -17.58 32.41
CA GLY A 61 -40.23 -18.96 32.73
C GLY A 61 -40.62 -19.37 34.14
N GLU A 62 -40.36 -18.53 35.13
CA GLU A 62 -40.75 -18.73 36.53
C GLU A 62 -42.28 -18.83 36.73
N LEU A 63 -43.05 -17.94 36.06
CA LEU A 63 -44.50 -17.97 36.08
C LEU A 63 -45.11 -19.26 35.48
N PHE A 64 -44.50 -19.79 34.41
CA PHE A 64 -44.94 -21.07 33.85
C PHE A 64 -44.60 -22.25 34.76
N GLN A 65 -43.46 -22.25 35.44
CA GLN A 65 -43.08 -23.29 36.40
C GLN A 65 -43.97 -23.29 37.65
N SER A 66 -44.44 -22.12 38.08
CA SER A 66 -45.32 -21.97 39.22
C SER A 66 -46.84 -22.11 38.91
N GLY A 67 -47.19 -22.43 37.66
CA GLY A 67 -48.58 -22.62 37.24
C GLY A 67 -49.39 -21.34 36.97
N ASN A 68 -48.77 -20.16 37.05
CA ASN A 68 -49.38 -18.84 36.91
C ASN A 68 -49.35 -18.33 35.46
N ALA A 69 -49.67 -19.18 34.50
CA ALA A 69 -49.55 -18.88 33.05
C ALA A 69 -50.38 -17.66 32.59
N SER A 70 -51.45 -17.32 33.30
CA SER A 70 -52.30 -16.13 32.99
C SER A 70 -51.54 -14.80 33.18
N GLU A 71 -50.65 -14.73 34.17
CA GLU A 71 -49.84 -13.54 34.45
C GLU A 71 -48.69 -13.34 33.46
N ALA A 72 -48.32 -14.39 32.72
CA ALA A 72 -47.28 -14.33 31.69
C ALA A 72 -47.73 -13.59 30.43
N LYS A 73 -49.04 -13.45 30.13
CA LYS A 73 -49.55 -12.85 28.90
C LYS A 73 -49.09 -11.39 28.71
N PRO A 74 -49.30 -10.45 29.68
CA PRO A 74 -48.87 -9.06 29.53
C PRO A 74 -47.34 -8.93 29.40
N LEU A 75 -46.59 -9.83 30.04
CA LEU A 75 -45.10 -9.87 29.90
C LEU A 75 -44.69 -10.33 28.51
N LYS A 76 -45.42 -11.28 27.91
CA LYS A 76 -45.17 -11.70 26.52
C LYS A 76 -45.44 -10.57 25.54
N ASP A 77 -46.55 -9.83 25.70
CA ASP A 77 -46.87 -8.68 24.86
C ASP A 77 -45.79 -7.60 24.97
N LYS A 78 -45.40 -7.26 26.20
CA LYS A 78 -44.25 -6.33 26.44
C LYS A 78 -42.94 -6.82 25.83
N SER A 79 -42.63 -8.09 25.96
CA SER A 79 -41.41 -8.69 25.33
C SER A 79 -41.45 -8.59 23.80
N SER A 80 -42.66 -8.73 23.21
CA SER A 80 -42.84 -8.58 21.75
C SER A 80 -42.56 -7.15 21.29
N ASP A 81 -43.10 -6.15 22.00
CA ASP A 81 -42.88 -4.72 21.68
C ASP A 81 -41.39 -4.34 21.85
N LEU A 82 -40.74 -4.80 22.92
CA LEU A 82 -39.32 -4.58 23.13
C LEU A 82 -38.46 -5.23 22.04
N LYS A 83 -38.81 -6.42 21.55
CA LYS A 83 -38.13 -7.07 20.43
C LYS A 83 -38.25 -6.27 19.14
N LYS A 84 -39.40 -5.64 18.88
CA LYS A 84 -39.57 -4.74 17.74
C LYS A 84 -38.68 -3.52 17.87
N SER A 85 -38.70 -2.84 19.03
CA SER A 85 -37.83 -1.69 19.30
C SER A 85 -36.33 -2.05 19.20
N SER A 86 -35.96 -3.24 19.65
CA SER A 86 -34.54 -3.70 19.54
C SER A 86 -34.07 -3.86 18.08
N LYS A 87 -34.99 -4.30 17.17
CA LYS A 87 -34.68 -4.37 15.73
C LYS A 87 -34.48 -3.00 15.11
N ASP A 88 -35.30 -2.03 15.48
CA ASP A 88 -35.20 -0.66 14.97
C ASP A 88 -33.90 0.00 15.44
N LEU A 89 -33.51 -0.22 16.71
CA LEU A 89 -32.24 0.26 17.24
C LEU A 89 -31.04 -0.43 16.60
N ALA A 90 -31.10 -1.74 16.34
CA ALA A 90 -30.07 -2.47 15.65
C ALA A 90 -29.85 -1.92 14.22
N ALA A 91 -30.93 -1.66 13.48
CA ALA A 91 -30.87 -1.02 12.18
C ALA A 91 -30.26 0.39 12.25
N GLY A 92 -30.60 1.18 13.28
CA GLY A 92 -30.00 2.48 13.52
C GLY A 92 -28.52 2.44 13.84
N LEU A 93 -28.07 1.42 14.58
CA LEU A 93 -26.64 1.18 14.83
C LEU A 93 -25.88 0.85 13.54
N GLU A 94 -26.43 -0.03 12.72
CA GLU A 94 -25.85 -0.42 11.45
C GLU A 94 -25.76 0.77 10.49
N ASP A 95 -26.79 1.59 10.39
CA ASP A 95 -26.77 2.82 9.57
C ASP A 95 -25.68 3.78 10.04
N CYS A 96 -25.60 4.05 11.35
CA CYS A 96 -24.56 4.91 11.90
C CYS A 96 -23.16 4.37 11.58
N GLN A 97 -22.93 3.07 11.72
CA GLN A 97 -21.63 2.45 11.44
C GLN A 97 -21.27 2.55 9.95
N LYS A 98 -22.20 2.21 9.05
CA LYS A 98 -21.99 2.32 7.60
C LYS A 98 -21.61 3.76 7.18
N ARG A 99 -22.27 4.75 7.76
CA ARG A 99 -21.98 6.17 7.48
C ARG A 99 -20.63 6.59 8.03
N ILE A 100 -20.29 6.17 9.26
CA ILE A 100 -18.95 6.42 9.83
C ILE A 100 -17.87 5.81 8.92
N ASP A 101 -18.05 4.56 8.49
CA ASP A 101 -17.09 3.87 7.64
C ASP A 101 -16.95 4.56 6.27
N SER A 102 -18.06 5.02 5.67
CA SER A 102 -18.04 5.76 4.41
C SER A 102 -17.25 7.08 4.49
N TYR A 103 -17.33 7.79 5.61
CA TYR A 103 -16.55 9.01 5.85
C TYR A 103 -15.07 8.69 6.13
N LEU A 104 -14.79 7.65 6.91
CA LEU A 104 -13.43 7.20 7.18
C LEU A 104 -12.67 6.78 5.91
N LEU A 105 -13.36 6.21 4.92
CA LEU A 105 -12.79 5.83 3.63
C LEU A 105 -12.38 7.03 2.76
N GLN A 106 -12.88 8.22 3.07
CA GLN A 106 -12.51 9.44 2.36
C GLN A 106 -11.29 10.14 2.98
N ILE A 107 -10.98 9.83 4.25
CA ILE A 107 -9.89 10.49 4.98
C ILE A 107 -8.57 9.72 4.72
N PRO A 108 -7.55 10.38 4.14
CA PRO A 108 -6.24 9.77 3.96
C PRO A 108 -5.53 9.54 5.30
N ASN A 109 -4.43 8.80 5.27
CA ASN A 109 -3.60 8.65 6.46
C ASN A 109 -2.99 10.00 6.89
N ILE A 110 -2.73 10.11 8.19
CA ILE A 110 -2.16 11.32 8.78
C ILE A 110 -0.67 11.38 8.45
N PRO A 111 -0.18 12.47 7.84
CA PRO A 111 1.23 12.61 7.56
C PRO A 111 2.05 12.74 8.86
N HIS A 112 3.20 12.09 8.89
CA HIS A 112 4.16 12.26 9.97
C HIS A 112 4.62 13.72 10.08
N LYS A 113 5.08 14.13 11.26
CA LYS A 113 5.53 15.53 11.52
C LYS A 113 6.64 15.98 10.56
N ASP A 114 7.48 15.06 10.09
CA ASP A 114 8.63 15.34 9.22
C ASP A 114 8.26 15.42 7.72
N VAL A 115 7.00 15.14 7.34
CA VAL A 115 6.51 15.34 5.99
C VAL A 115 6.50 16.83 5.66
N PRO A 116 7.18 17.27 4.57
CA PRO A 116 7.13 18.66 4.13
C PRO A 116 5.71 19.07 3.75
N ALA A 117 5.38 20.34 3.96
CA ALA A 117 4.18 20.92 3.36
C ALA A 117 4.42 21.10 1.87
N GLY A 118 3.41 20.81 1.04
CA GLY A 118 3.50 20.96 -0.41
C GLY A 118 2.23 20.47 -1.10
N ILE A 119 2.09 20.79 -2.38
CA ILE A 119 0.91 20.52 -3.19
C ILE A 119 1.16 19.36 -4.19
N ASP A 120 2.36 19.32 -4.78
CA ASP A 120 2.72 18.36 -5.82
C ASP A 120 4.20 17.92 -5.71
N GLU A 121 4.65 17.10 -6.65
CA GLU A 121 6.01 16.54 -6.72
C GLU A 121 7.14 17.58 -6.68
N LYS A 122 6.88 18.83 -7.08
CA LYS A 122 7.89 19.91 -7.11
C LYS A 122 8.23 20.40 -5.70
N ASP A 123 7.33 20.16 -4.74
CA ASP A 123 7.52 20.51 -3.33
C ASP A 123 8.20 19.37 -2.54
N ASN A 124 8.56 18.26 -3.19
CA ASN A 124 9.28 17.17 -2.57
C ASN A 124 10.68 17.62 -2.15
N LYS A 125 11.11 17.19 -0.97
CA LYS A 125 12.40 17.60 -0.41
C LYS A 125 13.50 16.62 -0.79
N ILE A 126 14.48 17.05 -1.59
CA ILE A 126 15.72 16.27 -1.82
C ILE A 126 16.47 16.19 -0.48
N ILE A 127 16.74 14.99 -0.01
CA ILE A 127 17.48 14.72 1.23
C ILE A 127 18.86 14.15 0.98
N TYR A 128 19.10 13.63 -0.22
CA TYR A 128 20.40 13.12 -0.66
C TYR A 128 20.49 13.12 -2.19
N GLU A 129 21.67 13.39 -2.72
CA GLU A 129 22.02 13.21 -4.14
C GLU A 129 23.41 12.59 -4.22
N SER A 130 23.57 11.60 -5.10
CA SER A 130 24.83 10.88 -5.29
C SER A 130 25.88 11.77 -5.94
N ASN A 131 27.15 11.55 -5.60
CA ASN A 131 28.29 12.26 -6.21
C ASN A 131 28.67 11.70 -7.59
N ILE A 132 27.88 10.79 -8.19
CA ILE A 132 28.11 10.25 -9.52
C ILE A 132 27.82 11.33 -10.54
N SER A 133 28.82 11.63 -11.39
CA SER A 133 28.69 12.68 -12.41
C SER A 133 27.59 12.36 -13.42
N LEU A 134 26.70 13.31 -13.66
CA LEU A 134 25.66 13.21 -14.69
C LEU A 134 26.30 13.39 -16.07
N ASN A 135 26.32 12.34 -16.88
CA ASN A 135 26.85 12.40 -18.23
C ASN A 135 25.75 12.80 -19.24
N LYS A 136 25.59 14.09 -19.48
CA LYS A 136 24.58 14.62 -20.42
C LYS A 136 24.91 14.41 -21.91
N ASN A 137 26.08 13.84 -22.23
CA ASN A 137 26.43 13.51 -23.62
C ASN A 137 25.85 12.17 -24.07
N LEU A 138 25.25 11.39 -23.18
CA LEU A 138 24.56 10.13 -23.47
C LEU A 138 23.13 10.43 -23.92
N THR A 139 22.92 10.60 -25.21
CA THR A 139 21.67 11.15 -25.75
C THR A 139 20.74 10.12 -26.39
N GLU A 140 21.19 8.88 -26.59
CA GLU A 140 20.36 7.83 -27.19
C GLU A 140 19.39 7.27 -26.11
N PRO A 141 18.08 7.45 -26.23
CA PRO A 141 17.13 7.02 -25.21
C PRO A 141 16.93 5.50 -25.21
N HIS A 142 16.51 4.98 -24.07
CA HIS A 142 16.39 3.53 -23.86
C HIS A 142 15.48 2.82 -24.87
N TRP A 143 14.46 3.44 -25.42
CA TRP A 143 13.59 2.83 -26.45
C TRP A 143 14.30 2.67 -27.79
N ASP A 144 15.21 3.58 -28.18
CA ASP A 144 16.02 3.47 -29.39
C ASP A 144 17.14 2.46 -29.20
N LEU A 145 17.82 2.48 -28.02
CA LEU A 145 18.80 1.47 -27.62
C LEU A 145 18.18 0.05 -27.56
N ALA A 146 16.97 -0.08 -27.01
CA ALA A 146 16.25 -1.33 -26.97
C ALA A 146 15.95 -1.91 -28.36
N LYS A 147 15.62 -1.05 -29.32
CA LYS A 147 15.40 -1.42 -30.74
C LYS A 147 16.73 -1.77 -31.41
N LYS A 148 17.75 -0.93 -31.26
CA LYS A 148 19.09 -1.09 -31.88
C LYS A 148 19.74 -2.43 -31.51
N TYR A 149 19.63 -2.85 -30.27
CA TYR A 149 20.22 -4.09 -29.76
C TYR A 149 19.23 -5.25 -29.63
N ASP A 150 18.03 -5.12 -30.19
CA ASP A 150 16.95 -6.12 -30.17
C ASP A 150 16.63 -6.68 -28.76
N LEU A 151 16.51 -5.76 -27.79
CA LEU A 151 16.32 -6.11 -26.37
C LEU A 151 14.86 -6.14 -25.95
N ILE A 152 14.06 -5.20 -26.51
CA ILE A 152 12.65 -5.01 -26.16
C ILE A 152 11.88 -4.63 -27.43
N ASP A 153 10.75 -5.31 -27.64
CA ASP A 153 9.87 -5.08 -28.76
C ASP A 153 8.52 -4.53 -28.29
N PHE A 154 8.33 -3.24 -28.43
CA PHE A 154 7.09 -2.56 -28.03
C PHE A 154 5.97 -2.77 -29.06
N GLU A 155 6.30 -2.92 -30.35
CA GLU A 155 5.32 -3.14 -31.41
C GLU A 155 4.70 -4.55 -31.30
N LEU A 156 5.55 -5.55 -31.00
CA LEU A 156 5.08 -6.90 -30.76
C LEU A 156 4.18 -6.97 -29.52
N GLY A 157 4.50 -6.23 -28.46
CA GLY A 157 3.67 -6.11 -27.28
C GLY A 157 2.32 -5.49 -27.59
N THR A 158 2.30 -4.42 -28.39
CA THR A 158 1.08 -3.78 -28.86
C THR A 158 0.21 -4.73 -29.71
N LYS A 159 0.84 -5.57 -30.54
CA LYS A 159 0.14 -6.59 -31.35
C LYS A 159 -0.51 -7.66 -30.45
N ILE A 160 0.13 -8.07 -29.35
CA ILE A 160 -0.35 -9.16 -28.49
C ILE A 160 -1.47 -8.67 -27.56
N THR A 161 -1.32 -7.48 -26.98
CA THR A 161 -2.20 -7.00 -25.91
C THR A 161 -2.66 -5.55 -26.11
N GLY A 162 -1.72 -4.65 -26.41
CA GLY A 162 -1.95 -3.21 -26.52
C GLY A 162 -0.68 -2.43 -26.13
N SER A 163 -0.73 -1.11 -26.22
CA SER A 163 0.38 -0.26 -25.77
C SER A 163 0.63 -0.44 -24.25
N GLY A 164 1.87 -0.27 -23.81
CA GLY A 164 2.22 -0.42 -22.39
C GLY A 164 2.48 -1.86 -21.93
N PHE A 165 2.57 -2.83 -22.87
CA PHE A 165 2.90 -4.23 -22.63
C PHE A 165 4.14 -4.64 -23.45
N PRO A 166 5.37 -4.36 -22.98
CA PRO A 166 6.58 -4.65 -23.74
C PRO A 166 6.89 -6.15 -23.78
N VAL A 167 7.52 -6.59 -24.90
CA VAL A 167 8.09 -7.94 -25.02
C VAL A 167 9.59 -7.86 -24.89
N TYR A 168 10.14 -8.44 -23.84
CA TYR A 168 11.60 -8.53 -23.64
C TYR A 168 12.17 -9.70 -24.46
N LYS A 169 13.30 -9.48 -25.15
CA LYS A 169 13.90 -10.44 -26.08
C LYS A 169 15.38 -10.68 -25.74
N GLY A 170 15.88 -11.85 -26.04
CA GLY A 170 17.28 -12.19 -26.00
C GLY A 170 18.05 -11.71 -24.75
N LYS A 171 19.06 -10.83 -24.96
CA LYS A 171 19.84 -10.24 -23.87
C LYS A 171 19.00 -9.31 -22.98
N GLY A 172 17.94 -8.67 -23.51
CA GLY A 172 17.01 -7.86 -22.72
C GLY A 172 16.23 -8.71 -21.71
N ALA A 173 15.66 -9.83 -22.14
CA ALA A 173 14.98 -10.76 -21.23
C ALA A 173 15.93 -11.37 -20.19
N LYS A 174 17.19 -11.64 -20.59
CA LYS A 174 18.21 -12.13 -19.66
C LYS A 174 18.60 -11.05 -18.62
N LEU A 175 18.72 -9.78 -19.03
CA LEU A 175 19.00 -8.66 -18.12
C LEU A 175 17.85 -8.40 -17.15
N GLN A 176 16.59 -8.46 -17.63
CA GLN A 176 15.38 -8.38 -16.79
C GLN A 176 15.41 -9.44 -15.66
N ARG A 177 15.63 -10.70 -16.03
CA ARG A 177 15.73 -11.79 -15.05
C ARG A 177 16.95 -11.66 -14.13
N ALA A 178 18.05 -11.12 -14.61
CA ALA A 178 19.24 -10.85 -13.80
C ALA A 178 18.97 -9.80 -12.72
N LEU A 179 18.20 -8.75 -13.03
CA LEU A 179 17.74 -7.75 -12.06
C LEU A 179 16.84 -8.37 -11.00
N ILE A 180 15.86 -9.21 -11.40
CA ILE A 180 14.99 -9.93 -10.45
C ILE A 180 15.81 -10.73 -9.45
N SER A 181 16.73 -11.57 -9.96
CA SER A 181 17.57 -12.43 -9.11
C SER A 181 18.47 -11.60 -8.19
N PHE A 182 19.09 -10.54 -8.70
CA PHE A 182 19.96 -9.67 -7.90
C PHE A 182 19.20 -8.96 -6.78
N PHE A 183 17.99 -8.49 -7.05
CA PHE A 183 17.18 -7.80 -6.05
C PHE A 183 16.67 -8.76 -4.97
N LEU A 184 16.18 -9.93 -5.36
CA LEU A 184 15.75 -10.96 -4.41
C LEU A 184 16.90 -11.43 -3.52
N ASP A 185 18.05 -11.79 -4.11
CA ASP A 185 19.24 -12.21 -3.35
C ASP A 185 19.68 -11.10 -2.38
N SER A 186 19.69 -9.85 -2.82
CA SER A 186 20.06 -8.71 -1.96
C SER A 186 19.12 -8.54 -0.77
N ASN A 187 17.82 -8.79 -0.96
CA ASN A 187 16.83 -8.72 0.12
C ASN A 187 16.99 -9.90 1.07
N ILE A 188 17.22 -11.11 0.56
CA ILE A 188 17.45 -12.33 1.36
C ILE A 188 18.69 -12.15 2.23
N ASP A 189 19.80 -11.66 1.65
CA ASP A 189 21.05 -11.36 2.36
C ASP A 189 20.85 -10.32 3.48
N PHE A 190 19.90 -9.41 3.33
CA PHE A 190 19.55 -8.42 4.35
C PHE A 190 18.64 -8.98 5.46
N GLY A 191 18.09 -10.18 5.27
CA GLY A 191 17.24 -10.88 6.25
C GLY A 191 15.75 -10.92 5.93
N TYR A 192 15.34 -10.57 4.71
CA TYR A 192 13.96 -10.79 4.25
C TYR A 192 13.74 -12.26 3.89
N HIS A 193 12.58 -12.81 4.23
CA HIS A 193 12.16 -14.11 3.77
C HIS A 193 11.39 -13.99 2.47
N GLU A 194 11.85 -14.68 1.43
CA GLU A 194 11.17 -14.71 0.13
C GLU A 194 9.85 -15.46 0.22
N VAL A 195 8.84 -14.92 -0.46
CA VAL A 195 7.53 -15.53 -0.64
C VAL A 195 7.08 -15.38 -2.09
N GLN A 196 6.46 -16.40 -2.62
CA GLN A 196 5.77 -16.35 -3.90
C GLN A 196 4.27 -16.32 -3.65
N VAL A 197 3.60 -15.29 -4.16
CA VAL A 197 2.21 -14.96 -3.84
C VAL A 197 1.33 -14.98 -5.09
N PRO A 198 0.00 -15.13 -4.95
CA PRO A 198 -0.95 -15.01 -6.06
C PRO A 198 -0.93 -13.62 -6.68
N TYR A 199 -1.16 -13.54 -8.01
CA TYR A 199 -1.26 -12.28 -8.77
C TYR A 199 -2.70 -11.77 -8.90
N LEU A 200 -3.68 -12.61 -8.55
CA LEU A 200 -5.08 -12.26 -8.40
C LEU A 200 -5.43 -12.24 -6.91
N VAL A 201 -6.15 -11.21 -6.51
CA VAL A 201 -6.60 -11.03 -5.12
C VAL A 201 -8.09 -10.74 -5.07
N ASN A 202 -8.74 -11.10 -3.97
CA ASN A 202 -10.13 -10.76 -3.73
C ASN A 202 -10.28 -9.30 -3.24
N GLU A 203 -11.51 -8.80 -3.26
CA GLU A 203 -11.87 -7.45 -2.83
C GLU A 203 -11.34 -7.12 -1.42
N SER A 204 -11.50 -8.04 -0.45
CA SER A 204 -11.04 -7.85 0.92
C SER A 204 -9.52 -7.63 1.02
N SER A 205 -8.75 -8.29 0.15
CA SER A 205 -7.29 -8.12 0.11
C SER A 205 -6.90 -6.77 -0.48
N ALA A 206 -7.53 -6.36 -1.57
CA ALA A 206 -7.30 -5.06 -2.19
C ALA A 206 -7.76 -3.90 -1.28
N PHE A 207 -8.88 -4.07 -0.58
CA PHE A 207 -9.37 -3.13 0.42
C PHE A 207 -8.40 -2.98 1.61
N GLY A 208 -7.84 -4.08 2.07
CA GLY A 208 -6.99 -4.12 3.26
C GLY A 208 -5.76 -3.22 3.17
N THR A 209 -5.08 -3.21 2.03
CA THR A 209 -3.90 -2.38 1.76
C THR A 209 -4.24 -1.00 1.21
N GLY A 210 -5.49 -0.75 0.83
CA GLY A 210 -5.96 0.58 0.43
C GLY A 210 -6.06 0.79 -1.08
N GLN A 211 -5.97 -0.26 -1.87
CA GLN A 211 -6.19 -0.19 -3.32
C GLN A 211 -7.67 0.01 -3.66
N LEU A 212 -8.57 -0.47 -2.79
CA LEU A 212 -9.99 -0.22 -2.87
C LEU A 212 -10.47 0.68 -1.72
N PRO A 213 -11.49 1.53 -1.96
CA PRO A 213 -12.13 1.81 -3.25
C PRO A 213 -11.15 2.47 -4.23
N ASP A 214 -11.16 1.99 -5.49
CA ASP A 214 -10.28 2.49 -6.55
C ASP A 214 -10.76 3.86 -7.07
N LYS A 215 -10.28 4.91 -6.43
CA LYS A 215 -10.66 6.30 -6.77
C LYS A 215 -10.05 6.80 -8.07
N GLU A 216 -8.95 6.19 -8.49
CA GLU A 216 -8.15 6.62 -9.65
C GLU A 216 -8.33 5.72 -10.86
N GLY A 217 -9.10 4.63 -10.73
CA GLY A 217 -9.37 3.69 -11.82
C GLY A 217 -8.13 2.90 -12.25
N GLN A 218 -7.22 2.59 -11.31
CA GLN A 218 -5.94 1.94 -11.60
C GLN A 218 -6.00 0.41 -11.63
N MET A 219 -7.03 -0.18 -11.03
CA MET A 219 -7.13 -1.63 -10.88
C MET A 219 -7.70 -2.30 -12.13
N TYR A 220 -7.07 -3.40 -12.57
CA TYR A 220 -7.67 -4.35 -13.48
C TYR A 220 -8.55 -5.32 -12.71
N GLU A 221 -9.82 -5.43 -13.11
CA GLU A 221 -10.82 -6.29 -12.50
C GLU A 221 -11.19 -7.45 -13.42
N VAL A 222 -11.25 -8.67 -12.85
CA VAL A 222 -11.83 -9.85 -13.47
C VAL A 222 -13.25 -10.02 -12.94
N THR A 223 -14.20 -9.39 -13.61
CA THR A 223 -15.57 -9.20 -13.12
C THR A 223 -16.34 -10.50 -12.92
N SER A 224 -16.05 -11.56 -13.72
CA SER A 224 -16.71 -12.86 -13.61
C SER A 224 -16.46 -13.55 -12.27
N GLU A 225 -15.29 -13.34 -11.67
CA GLU A 225 -14.86 -13.98 -10.42
C GLU A 225 -14.75 -13.00 -9.23
N ASN A 226 -15.01 -11.71 -9.46
CA ASN A 226 -14.79 -10.65 -8.47
C ASN A 226 -13.34 -10.66 -7.91
N LEU A 227 -12.38 -10.78 -8.82
CA LEU A 227 -10.95 -10.76 -8.51
C LEU A 227 -10.28 -9.56 -9.17
N TYR A 228 -9.13 -9.17 -8.62
CA TYR A 228 -8.35 -8.03 -9.09
C TYR A 228 -6.92 -8.46 -9.39
N LEU A 229 -6.35 -8.04 -10.53
CA LEU A 229 -4.92 -8.14 -10.78
C LEU A 229 -4.17 -7.19 -9.85
N ILE A 230 -3.10 -7.66 -9.23
CA ILE A 230 -2.34 -6.88 -8.25
C ILE A 230 -1.57 -5.73 -8.92
N PRO A 231 -1.63 -4.50 -8.38
CA PRO A 231 -0.81 -3.38 -8.84
C PRO A 231 0.58 -3.35 -8.19
N THR A 232 0.79 -4.21 -7.17
CA THR A 232 2.02 -4.36 -6.38
C THR A 232 1.95 -5.66 -5.57
N ALA A 233 3.10 -6.28 -5.33
CA ALA A 233 3.21 -7.44 -4.45
C ALA A 233 2.90 -7.11 -2.98
N GLU A 234 2.93 -5.84 -2.59
CA GLU A 234 2.49 -5.38 -1.27
C GLU A 234 1.13 -5.95 -0.88
N VAL A 235 0.17 -5.96 -1.83
CA VAL A 235 -1.21 -6.39 -1.57
C VAL A 235 -1.24 -7.84 -1.07
N PRO A 236 -0.81 -8.84 -1.83
CA PRO A 236 -0.86 -10.22 -1.35
C PRO A 236 0.12 -10.50 -0.20
N ILE A 237 1.31 -9.91 -0.18
CA ILE A 237 2.31 -10.15 0.89
C ILE A 237 1.80 -9.65 2.25
N THR A 238 1.23 -8.44 2.30
CA THR A 238 0.69 -7.90 3.56
C THR A 238 -0.53 -8.70 4.03
N ASN A 239 -1.34 -9.20 3.08
CA ASN A 239 -2.54 -10.00 3.38
C ASN A 239 -2.23 -11.41 3.93
N ILE A 240 -1.01 -11.93 3.84
CA ILE A 240 -0.59 -13.16 4.54
C ILE A 240 -0.89 -13.07 6.05
N PHE A 241 -0.86 -11.84 6.59
CA PHE A 241 -1.03 -11.57 8.02
C PHE A 241 -2.42 -11.01 8.38
N ARG A 242 -3.37 -10.98 7.43
CA ARG A 242 -4.73 -10.52 7.71
C ARG A 242 -5.39 -11.36 8.80
N ASP A 243 -6.04 -10.69 9.77
CA ASP A 243 -6.68 -11.27 10.97
C ASP A 243 -5.73 -12.01 11.93
N VAL A 244 -4.41 -11.83 11.80
CA VAL A 244 -3.40 -12.49 12.64
C VAL A 244 -3.05 -11.62 13.87
N ILE A 245 -2.81 -12.28 15.00
CA ILE A 245 -2.19 -11.70 16.20
C ILE A 245 -0.78 -12.28 16.29
N ILE A 246 0.24 -11.42 16.20
CA ILE A 246 1.65 -11.79 16.24
C ILE A 246 2.17 -11.54 17.65
N ASP A 247 2.91 -12.49 18.23
CA ASP A 247 3.59 -12.22 19.49
C ASP A 247 4.69 -11.17 19.29
N ALA A 248 4.79 -10.20 20.19
CA ALA A 248 5.74 -9.08 20.06
C ALA A 248 7.20 -9.53 19.88
N SER A 249 7.57 -10.70 20.45
CA SER A 249 8.90 -11.31 20.28
C SER A 249 9.20 -11.75 18.83
N ASN A 250 8.18 -11.93 18.00
CA ASN A 250 8.30 -12.32 16.59
C ASN A 250 8.33 -11.12 15.63
N LEU A 251 8.33 -9.91 16.16
CA LEU A 251 8.49 -8.68 15.38
C LEU A 251 9.97 -8.27 15.32
N PRO A 252 10.46 -7.74 14.21
CA PRO A 252 9.72 -7.48 12.94
C PRO A 252 9.54 -8.74 12.08
N VAL A 253 8.40 -8.80 11.37
CA VAL A 253 8.25 -9.76 10.27
C VAL A 253 8.69 -9.10 8.97
N MET A 254 9.58 -9.76 8.21
CA MET A 254 10.17 -9.24 6.98
C MET A 254 9.92 -10.20 5.83
N ARG A 255 9.28 -9.72 4.76
CA ARG A 255 8.98 -10.52 3.56
C ARG A 255 9.40 -9.79 2.29
N THR A 256 9.88 -10.55 1.31
CA THR A 256 10.15 -10.07 -0.04
C THR A 256 9.51 -10.98 -1.07
N GLY A 257 9.13 -10.44 -2.21
CA GLY A 257 8.60 -11.23 -3.30
C GLY A 257 8.70 -10.49 -4.63
N TYR A 258 8.88 -11.25 -5.69
CA TYR A 258 8.79 -10.80 -7.07
C TYR A 258 7.40 -11.07 -7.61
N THR A 259 6.82 -10.07 -8.28
CA THR A 259 5.59 -10.25 -9.07
C THR A 259 5.59 -9.37 -10.31
N PRO A 260 4.90 -9.77 -11.40
CA PRO A 260 4.33 -8.79 -12.32
C PRO A 260 3.31 -7.93 -11.57
N CYS A 261 3.20 -6.66 -11.97
CA CYS A 261 2.28 -5.69 -11.43
C CYS A 261 1.44 -5.13 -12.57
N PHE A 262 0.17 -4.87 -12.32
CA PHE A 262 -0.79 -4.45 -13.34
C PHE A 262 -1.44 -3.13 -12.93
N ARG A 263 -1.29 -2.10 -13.77
CA ARG A 263 -1.89 -0.78 -13.55
C ARG A 263 -2.54 -0.29 -14.84
N ARG A 264 -3.74 0.24 -14.74
CA ARG A 264 -4.44 0.79 -15.92
C ARG A 264 -3.82 2.07 -16.42
N GLU A 265 -2.97 2.73 -15.62
CA GLU A 265 -2.33 4.01 -15.94
C GLU A 265 -3.33 5.05 -16.50
N ALA A 266 -4.54 5.06 -15.90
CA ALA A 266 -5.64 5.91 -16.34
C ALA A 266 -5.23 7.39 -16.26
N GLY A 267 -5.45 8.12 -17.34
CA GLY A 267 -5.12 9.55 -17.42
C GLY A 267 -3.67 9.88 -17.81
N SER A 268 -2.82 8.89 -18.10
CA SER A 268 -1.44 9.12 -18.52
C SER A 268 -1.32 9.15 -20.05
N TYR A 269 -0.76 10.25 -20.60
CA TYR A 269 -0.62 10.46 -22.05
C TYR A 269 0.70 11.16 -22.39
N GLY A 270 1.12 11.08 -23.68
CA GLY A 270 2.21 11.86 -24.25
C GLY A 270 3.61 11.26 -24.03
N SER A 271 4.63 12.12 -23.97
CA SER A 271 6.05 11.70 -23.88
C SER A 271 6.40 10.92 -22.64
N ASP A 272 5.67 11.14 -21.54
CA ASP A 272 5.95 10.53 -20.24
C ASP A 272 5.57 9.04 -20.18
N VAL A 273 4.85 8.51 -21.17
CA VAL A 273 4.48 7.08 -21.30
C VAL A 273 5.37 6.33 -22.29
N ARG A 274 6.37 6.99 -22.93
CA ARG A 274 7.20 6.36 -23.95
C ARG A 274 8.17 5.35 -23.38
N GLY A 275 8.34 4.21 -24.08
CA GLY A 275 9.30 3.18 -23.71
C GLY A 275 8.92 2.47 -22.41
N LEU A 276 9.84 2.46 -21.46
CA LEU A 276 9.70 1.82 -20.15
C LEU A 276 9.24 2.78 -19.03
N ASN A 277 8.89 4.02 -19.34
CA ASN A 277 8.57 5.02 -18.33
C ASN A 277 7.27 4.72 -17.58
N ARG A 278 6.23 4.29 -18.31
CA ARG A 278 4.93 3.86 -17.76
C ARG A 278 4.38 2.68 -18.52
N LEU A 279 4.03 1.63 -17.81
CA LEU A 279 3.58 0.36 -18.37
C LEU A 279 2.33 -0.12 -17.67
N HIS A 280 1.44 -0.76 -18.42
CA HIS A 280 0.26 -1.44 -17.89
C HIS A 280 0.61 -2.73 -17.16
N GLN A 281 1.69 -3.40 -17.61
CA GLN A 281 2.28 -4.56 -16.94
C GLN A 281 3.79 -4.34 -16.79
N PHE A 282 4.29 -4.53 -15.56
CA PHE A 282 5.71 -4.41 -15.27
C PHE A 282 6.11 -5.30 -14.09
N ASP A 283 7.39 -5.63 -14.04
CA ASP A 283 7.95 -6.45 -12.97
C ASP A 283 8.48 -5.60 -11.82
N LYS A 284 8.22 -6.08 -10.59
CA LYS A 284 8.68 -5.41 -9.36
C LYS A 284 9.08 -6.43 -8.30
N VAL A 285 10.20 -6.21 -7.64
CA VAL A 285 10.52 -6.87 -6.38
C VAL A 285 10.07 -5.96 -5.25
N GLU A 286 9.35 -6.51 -4.30
CA GLU A 286 8.77 -5.78 -3.18
C GLU A 286 9.33 -6.29 -1.86
N ILE A 287 9.49 -5.41 -0.89
CA ILE A 287 9.77 -5.72 0.51
C ILE A 287 8.62 -5.21 1.38
N VAL A 288 8.16 -6.05 2.30
CA VAL A 288 7.12 -5.71 3.28
C VAL A 288 7.63 -6.00 4.67
N LYS A 289 7.37 -5.09 5.59
CA LYS A 289 7.71 -5.25 6.99
C LYS A 289 6.49 -5.00 7.87
N ILE A 290 6.28 -5.90 8.83
CA ILE A 290 5.32 -5.72 9.91
C ILE A 290 6.12 -5.47 11.17
N GLU A 291 5.86 -4.33 11.82
CA GLU A 291 6.74 -3.83 12.86
C GLU A 291 5.97 -3.38 14.11
N HIS A 292 6.65 -3.44 15.23
CA HIS A 292 6.16 -2.82 16.45
C HIS A 292 6.06 -1.28 16.27
N PRO A 293 4.96 -0.62 16.68
CA PRO A 293 4.77 0.82 16.45
C PRO A 293 5.93 1.70 16.90
N LYS A 294 6.57 1.39 18.03
CA LYS A 294 7.70 2.17 18.57
C LYS A 294 8.98 2.08 17.75
N GLU A 295 9.15 1.02 16.94
CA GLU A 295 10.35 0.75 16.15
C GLU A 295 10.17 1.07 14.65
N SER A 296 8.93 1.36 14.20
CA SER A 296 8.60 1.42 12.78
C SER A 296 9.36 2.50 12.00
N TYR A 297 9.62 3.67 12.59
CA TYR A 297 10.39 4.72 11.92
C TYR A 297 11.89 4.41 11.85
N LYS A 298 12.43 3.72 12.84
CA LYS A 298 13.80 3.18 12.76
C LYS A 298 13.90 2.07 11.71
N SER A 299 12.86 1.26 11.59
CA SER A 299 12.76 0.26 10.53
C SER A 299 12.60 0.88 9.14
N LEU A 300 11.85 1.98 9.00
CA LEU A 300 11.76 2.74 7.76
C LEU A 300 13.14 3.25 7.33
N GLN A 301 13.91 3.80 8.25
CA GLN A 301 15.28 4.25 7.96
C GLN A 301 16.17 3.08 7.48
N LYS A 302 16.12 1.92 8.14
CA LYS A 302 16.87 0.73 7.71
C LYS A 302 16.44 0.23 6.33
N MET A 303 15.14 0.29 6.01
CA MET A 303 14.64 -0.05 4.68
C MET A 303 15.17 0.92 3.62
N LYS A 304 15.15 2.23 3.93
CA LYS A 304 15.72 3.26 3.06
C LYS A 304 17.21 3.00 2.79
N ASP A 305 17.99 2.75 3.83
CA ASP A 305 19.44 2.49 3.71
C ASP A 305 19.73 1.18 2.94
N HIS A 306 18.87 0.16 3.08
CA HIS A 306 18.97 -1.07 2.32
C HIS A 306 18.74 -0.84 0.81
N ILE A 307 17.67 -0.13 0.44
CA ILE A 307 17.38 0.20 -0.96
C ILE A 307 18.50 1.06 -1.56
N GLU A 308 19.00 2.04 -0.82
CA GLU A 308 20.16 2.84 -1.23
C GLU A 308 21.37 1.94 -1.51
N GLY A 309 21.63 0.95 -0.67
CA GLY A 309 22.70 -0.04 -0.85
C GLY A 309 22.56 -0.87 -2.13
N ILE A 310 21.35 -1.20 -2.54
CA ILE A 310 21.06 -1.90 -3.81
C ILE A 310 21.37 -0.99 -5.00
N ILE A 311 20.91 0.27 -4.97
CA ILE A 311 21.12 1.25 -6.06
C ILE A 311 22.61 1.56 -6.22
N LYS A 312 23.34 1.76 -5.12
CA LYS A 312 24.81 1.97 -5.14
C LYS A 312 25.57 0.86 -5.86
N LYS A 313 25.14 -0.41 -5.70
CA LYS A 313 25.78 -1.54 -6.40
C LYS A 313 25.54 -1.52 -7.92
N LEU A 314 24.52 -0.81 -8.40
CA LEU A 314 24.26 -0.64 -9.84
C LEU A 314 25.13 0.46 -10.47
N ASP A 315 25.79 1.30 -9.65
CA ASP A 315 26.65 2.40 -10.07
C ASP A 315 25.96 3.42 -10.99
N LEU A 316 24.72 3.77 -10.61
CA LEU A 316 23.88 4.74 -11.33
C LEU A 316 23.73 6.03 -10.53
N PRO A 317 23.65 7.22 -11.18
CA PRO A 317 23.38 8.47 -10.49
C PRO A 317 21.94 8.47 -9.94
N TYR A 318 21.80 8.72 -8.64
CA TYR A 318 20.51 8.68 -7.96
C TYR A 318 20.37 9.82 -6.95
N ARG A 319 19.12 10.12 -6.61
CA ARG A 319 18.79 10.99 -5.48
C ARG A 319 17.67 10.37 -4.63
N ILE A 320 17.55 10.84 -3.41
CA ILE A 320 16.50 10.43 -2.47
C ILE A 320 15.68 11.68 -2.12
N VAL A 321 14.37 11.57 -2.22
CA VAL A 321 13.44 12.64 -1.88
C VAL A 321 12.49 12.18 -0.78
N THR A 322 12.09 13.12 0.09
CA THR A 322 10.96 12.92 0.99
C THR A 322 9.74 13.53 0.35
N LEU A 323 8.67 12.75 0.18
CA LEU A 323 7.44 13.25 -0.42
C LEU A 323 6.79 14.30 0.47
N CYS A 324 6.30 15.37 -0.14
CA CYS A 324 5.48 16.38 0.51
C CYS A 324 4.05 15.88 0.75
N GLY A 325 3.28 16.63 1.53
CA GLY A 325 1.92 16.23 1.89
C GLY A 325 0.99 16.00 0.70
N GLY A 326 1.10 16.81 -0.36
CA GLY A 326 0.26 16.73 -1.55
C GLY A 326 0.58 15.55 -2.47
N ASP A 327 1.85 15.13 -2.49
CA ASP A 327 2.32 14.00 -3.30
C ASP A 327 2.31 12.65 -2.53
N LEU A 328 2.10 12.69 -1.23
CA LEU A 328 2.08 11.51 -0.37
C LEU A 328 0.89 10.60 -0.70
N GLY A 329 1.12 9.35 -1.01
CA GLY A 329 0.08 8.35 -1.28
C GLY A 329 -1.00 8.27 -0.19
N PHE A 330 -2.26 7.99 -0.56
CA PHE A 330 -3.44 8.06 0.31
C PHE A 330 -3.27 7.32 1.65
N THR A 331 -2.61 6.18 1.65
CA THR A 331 -2.44 5.31 2.82
C THR A 331 -1.16 5.58 3.61
N SER A 332 -0.19 6.30 3.04
CA SER A 332 1.12 6.52 3.63
C SER A 332 1.13 7.65 4.68
N ALA A 333 1.92 7.47 5.74
CA ALA A 333 2.23 8.50 6.72
C ALA A 333 3.57 9.20 6.44
N LEU A 334 4.55 8.50 5.85
CA LEU A 334 5.83 9.05 5.42
C LEU A 334 6.39 8.15 4.31
N THR A 335 6.88 8.77 3.24
CA THR A 335 7.46 8.09 2.09
C THR A 335 8.78 8.74 1.69
N TYR A 336 9.75 7.89 1.35
CA TYR A 336 10.98 8.26 0.67
C TYR A 336 10.96 7.64 -0.72
N ASP A 337 11.18 8.46 -1.76
CA ASP A 337 11.35 7.97 -3.12
C ASP A 337 12.82 8.04 -3.54
N PHE A 338 13.21 7.03 -4.31
CA PHE A 338 14.51 6.94 -4.94
C PHE A 338 14.33 7.17 -6.44
N GLU A 339 15.10 8.09 -6.96
CA GLU A 339 15.07 8.43 -8.37
C GLU A 339 16.45 8.23 -8.99
N ILE A 340 16.51 7.70 -10.21
CA ILE A 340 17.73 7.55 -11.01
C ILE A 340 17.68 8.51 -12.18
N PHE A 341 18.80 9.14 -12.49
CA PHE A 341 18.88 10.10 -13.59
C PHE A 341 18.87 9.38 -14.95
N SER A 342 17.99 9.80 -15.84
CA SER A 342 17.95 9.42 -17.26
C SER A 342 18.64 10.51 -18.09
N PRO A 343 19.85 10.29 -18.59
CA PRO A 343 20.60 11.33 -19.31
C PRO A 343 19.96 11.70 -20.65
N ALA A 344 19.39 10.74 -21.37
CA ALA A 344 18.75 11.00 -22.66
C ALA A 344 17.42 11.77 -22.56
N GLN A 345 16.74 11.67 -21.43
CA GLN A 345 15.50 12.39 -21.17
C GLN A 345 15.71 13.65 -20.32
N GLU A 346 16.90 13.83 -19.76
CA GLU A 346 17.25 14.88 -18.78
C GLU A 346 16.26 14.90 -17.58
N LYS A 347 15.83 13.71 -17.13
CA LYS A 347 14.82 13.55 -16.09
C LYS A 347 15.30 12.60 -14.98
N TRP A 348 14.79 12.82 -13.78
CA TRP A 348 14.86 11.87 -12.68
C TRP A 348 13.67 10.89 -12.78
N LEU A 349 13.96 9.59 -12.78
CA LEU A 349 12.98 8.51 -12.87
C LEU A 349 12.85 7.85 -11.49
N GLU A 350 11.69 7.90 -10.89
CA GLU A 350 11.37 7.16 -9.67
C GLU A 350 11.49 5.65 -9.91
N VAL A 351 12.33 4.98 -9.13
CA VAL A 351 12.59 3.53 -9.23
C VAL A 351 12.18 2.76 -7.97
N SER A 352 11.95 3.47 -6.87
CA SER A 352 11.52 2.89 -5.60
C SER A 352 10.82 3.93 -4.75
N SER A 353 9.78 3.47 -4.04
CA SER A 353 9.09 4.20 -2.99
C SER A 353 9.14 3.36 -1.73
N VAL A 354 9.55 3.94 -0.59
CA VAL A 354 9.64 3.25 0.71
C VAL A 354 8.77 3.97 1.71
N SER A 355 7.73 3.30 2.23
CA SER A 355 6.65 3.93 2.98
C SER A 355 6.41 3.28 4.35
N ASN A 356 6.00 4.12 5.31
CA ASN A 356 5.40 3.70 6.57
C ASN A 356 3.91 4.08 6.56
N PHE A 357 3.04 3.12 6.79
CA PHE A 357 1.58 3.32 6.82
C PHE A 357 1.04 3.45 8.25
N GLU A 358 1.90 3.33 9.24
CA GLU A 358 1.51 3.24 10.64
C GLU A 358 0.41 2.19 10.83
N THR A 359 -0.68 2.53 11.54
CA THR A 359 -1.80 1.61 11.78
C THR A 359 -2.86 1.63 10.67
N PHE A 360 -2.68 2.37 9.58
CA PHE A 360 -3.73 2.57 8.58
C PHE A 360 -4.16 1.27 7.90
N GLN A 361 -3.20 0.48 7.43
CA GLN A 361 -3.46 -0.82 6.81
C GLN A 361 -3.77 -1.89 7.84
N SER A 362 -3.02 -1.96 8.94
CA SER A 362 -3.23 -2.96 9.98
C SER A 362 -4.61 -2.84 10.64
N ASN A 363 -5.19 -1.64 10.72
CA ASN A 363 -6.55 -1.44 11.18
C ASN A 363 -7.60 -2.05 10.22
N ARG A 364 -7.40 -1.95 8.89
CA ARG A 364 -8.27 -2.60 7.90
C ARG A 364 -8.10 -4.11 7.88
N LEU A 365 -6.84 -4.56 7.95
CA LEU A 365 -6.44 -5.97 7.89
C LEU A 365 -6.56 -6.69 9.24
N LYS A 366 -6.82 -5.96 10.33
CA LYS A 366 -6.83 -6.49 11.70
C LYS A 366 -5.52 -7.22 12.06
N ILE A 367 -4.39 -6.70 11.60
CA ILE A 367 -3.07 -7.22 11.98
C ILE A 367 -2.70 -6.61 13.32
N ARG A 368 -2.51 -7.47 14.32
CA ARG A 368 -2.29 -7.06 15.71
C ARG A 368 -1.06 -7.73 16.28
N TYR A 369 -0.54 -7.18 17.34
CA TYR A 369 0.46 -7.87 18.15
C TYR A 369 -0.02 -8.02 19.57
N ARG A 370 0.53 -9.03 20.27
CA ARG A 370 0.34 -9.26 21.70
C ARG A 370 1.65 -8.93 22.40
N ASP A 371 1.60 -8.03 23.38
CA ASP A 371 2.76 -7.71 24.21
C ASP A 371 3.00 -8.76 25.32
N ASN A 372 4.11 -8.63 26.06
CA ASN A 372 4.47 -9.54 27.13
C ASN A 372 3.51 -9.50 28.35
N GLN A 373 2.61 -8.51 28.40
CA GLN A 373 1.58 -8.35 29.43
C GLN A 373 0.22 -8.91 28.98
N GLY A 374 0.12 -9.40 27.72
CA GLY A 374 -1.10 -9.94 27.13
C GLY A 374 -1.98 -8.90 26.46
N ASN A 375 -1.59 -7.62 26.43
CA ASN A 375 -2.34 -6.58 25.73
C ASN A 375 -2.22 -6.75 24.23
N ILE A 376 -3.32 -6.47 23.52
CA ILE A 376 -3.39 -6.57 22.06
C ILE A 376 -3.59 -5.18 21.44
N ASP A 377 -2.71 -4.79 20.52
CA ASP A 377 -2.85 -3.56 19.73
C ASP A 377 -2.41 -3.76 18.27
N LEU A 378 -2.63 -2.75 17.44
CA LEU A 378 -2.30 -2.78 16.02
C LEU A 378 -0.77 -2.65 15.81
N VAL A 379 -0.27 -3.39 14.84
CA VAL A 379 1.10 -3.23 14.33
C VAL A 379 1.19 -2.03 13.39
N HIS A 380 2.41 -1.61 13.04
CA HIS A 380 2.67 -0.77 11.87
C HIS A 380 3.05 -1.64 10.68
N THR A 381 2.62 -1.23 9.48
CA THR A 381 3.03 -1.87 8.22
C THR A 381 3.92 -0.92 7.42
N LEU A 382 4.93 -1.46 6.78
CA LEU A 382 5.84 -0.74 5.91
C LEU A 382 6.03 -1.53 4.61
N ASN A 383 6.24 -0.83 3.50
CA ASN A 383 6.64 -1.44 2.25
C ASN A 383 7.79 -0.69 1.59
N GLY A 384 8.37 -1.31 0.57
CA GLY A 384 9.28 -0.65 -0.34
C GLY A 384 9.47 -1.45 -1.61
N SER A 385 9.58 -0.75 -2.74
CA SER A 385 10.02 -1.38 -3.99
C SER A 385 11.53 -1.61 -3.97
N ALA A 386 11.95 -2.84 -4.17
CA ALA A 386 13.36 -3.20 -4.15
C ALA A 386 13.81 -3.94 -5.43
N LEU A 387 13.63 -3.38 -6.64
CA LEU A 387 13.13 -2.12 -7.17
C LEU A 387 12.04 -2.36 -8.23
N ALA A 388 11.49 -1.26 -8.83
CA ALA A 388 10.66 -1.34 -10.03
C ALA A 388 11.57 -1.49 -11.28
N LEU A 389 11.51 -2.66 -11.93
CA LEU A 389 12.49 -3.06 -12.93
C LEU A 389 12.53 -2.19 -14.20
N PRO A 390 11.39 -1.74 -14.79
CA PRO A 390 11.43 -1.05 -16.07
C PRO A 390 12.28 0.21 -16.08
N ARG A 391 12.08 1.07 -15.08
CA ARG A 391 12.82 2.34 -14.98
C ARG A 391 14.28 2.13 -14.62
N VAL A 392 14.61 1.12 -13.81
CA VAL A 392 15.98 0.72 -13.55
C VAL A 392 16.64 0.22 -14.82
N LEU A 393 15.95 -0.61 -15.63
CA LEU A 393 16.46 -1.10 -16.90
C LEU A 393 16.66 0.05 -17.88
N ALA A 394 15.71 0.97 -18.01
CA ALA A 394 15.85 2.17 -18.82
C ALA A 394 17.11 2.98 -18.43
N ALA A 395 17.28 3.20 -17.13
CA ALA A 395 18.44 3.93 -16.61
C ALA A 395 19.77 3.20 -16.87
N ILE A 396 19.80 1.86 -16.75
CA ILE A 396 21.01 1.07 -17.10
C ILE A 396 21.34 1.22 -18.59
N LEU A 397 20.36 1.09 -19.47
CA LEU A 397 20.57 1.22 -20.91
C LEU A 397 21.14 2.61 -21.25
N GLU A 398 20.55 3.66 -20.71
CA GLU A 398 20.93 5.03 -21.01
C GLU A 398 22.26 5.45 -20.36
N ASN A 399 22.50 5.14 -19.08
CA ASN A 399 23.72 5.55 -18.39
C ASN A 399 24.96 4.75 -18.81
N ASN A 400 24.79 3.51 -19.29
CA ASN A 400 25.90 2.61 -19.57
C ASN A 400 26.18 2.43 -21.07
N GLN A 401 25.54 3.24 -21.93
CA GLN A 401 25.83 3.25 -23.37
C GLN A 401 27.25 3.72 -23.65
N SER A 402 27.90 3.13 -24.65
CA SER A 402 29.23 3.46 -25.14
C SER A 402 29.39 3.09 -26.61
N ASP A 403 30.48 3.50 -27.26
CA ASP A 403 30.80 3.15 -28.66
C ASP A 403 30.84 1.64 -28.91
N ASP A 404 31.27 0.87 -27.91
CA ASP A 404 31.37 -0.60 -27.98
C ASP A 404 30.04 -1.33 -27.70
N GLY A 405 29.01 -0.65 -27.26
CA GLY A 405 27.72 -1.21 -26.83
C GLY A 405 27.30 -0.74 -25.45
N ILE A 406 26.41 -1.48 -24.79
CA ILE A 406 25.89 -1.14 -23.46
C ILE A 406 26.62 -1.98 -22.41
N LYS A 407 27.34 -1.36 -21.49
CA LYS A 407 28.02 -2.04 -20.40
C LYS A 407 27.05 -2.53 -19.36
N VAL A 408 27.19 -3.78 -18.94
CA VAL A 408 26.34 -4.35 -17.86
C VAL A 408 26.99 -4.03 -16.51
N PRO A 409 26.23 -3.50 -15.53
CA PRO A 409 26.73 -3.29 -14.19
C PRO A 409 27.44 -4.52 -13.63
N LYS A 410 28.60 -4.32 -13.00
CA LYS A 410 29.46 -5.42 -12.54
C LYS A 410 28.71 -6.45 -11.68
N VAL A 411 27.83 -5.96 -10.82
CA VAL A 411 27.04 -6.81 -9.91
C VAL A 411 26.06 -7.75 -10.66
N LEU A 412 25.63 -7.38 -11.86
CA LEU A 412 24.71 -8.16 -12.68
C LEU A 412 25.41 -9.20 -13.59
N GLN A 413 26.72 -9.08 -13.81
CA GLN A 413 27.43 -9.92 -14.78
C GLN A 413 27.41 -11.41 -14.42
N LYS A 414 27.41 -11.74 -13.12
CA LYS A 414 27.28 -13.14 -12.67
C LYS A 414 25.91 -13.76 -13.01
N TYR A 415 24.87 -12.92 -13.10
CA TYR A 415 23.51 -13.37 -13.44
C TYR A 415 23.26 -13.37 -14.96
N THR A 416 23.82 -12.39 -15.67
CA THR A 416 23.67 -12.26 -17.13
C THR A 416 24.54 -13.24 -17.88
N GLY A 417 25.77 -13.52 -17.40
CA GLY A 417 26.78 -14.27 -18.11
C GLY A 417 27.48 -13.48 -19.23
N PHE A 418 27.24 -12.16 -19.33
CA PHE A 418 27.89 -11.25 -20.24
C PHE A 418 28.13 -9.89 -19.57
N SER A 419 29.19 -9.19 -20.01
CA SER A 419 29.58 -7.87 -19.48
C SER A 419 29.18 -6.70 -20.38
N ILE A 420 28.79 -6.98 -21.63
CA ILE A 420 28.43 -5.98 -22.64
C ILE A 420 27.31 -6.51 -23.54
N ILE A 421 26.43 -5.62 -23.94
CA ILE A 421 25.37 -5.86 -24.92
C ILE A 421 25.86 -5.24 -26.24
N LYS A 422 25.98 -6.06 -27.27
CA LYS A 422 26.34 -5.69 -28.64
C LYS A 422 25.26 -6.18 -29.58
#